data_ee5ea635d67ead03f62e42a271b33b9b
#
_entry.id   ee5ea635d67ead03f62e42a271b33b9b
#
_cell.length_a   1.000
_cell.length_b   1.000
_cell.length_c   1.000
_cell.angle_alpha   90.00
_cell.angle_beta   90.00
_cell.angle_gamma   90.00
#
_symmetry.space_group_name_H-M   'P 1'
#
loop_
_entity.id
_entity.type
_entity.pdbx_description
1 polymer ?
#
loop_
_entity_poly.entity_id
_entity_poly.type
_entity_poly.pdbx_seq_one_letter_code
_entity_poly.pdbx_strand_id
1 'polypeptide(L)'
;MAQAIPFGSCSTADQVLAGVDLTRKRIVVTECNSGIGYATMQALSANGAHIIGLARRLDDSQAACSAAGRSLTPLGCNPTDRESVDVAVQSIRGLGPLDAVVINCSELQYVADHIAQFVLVNRLSELVRGGTGRIVIGSNDNANIIGHRGEDGMFDNLSGERLYDSYAFDGQAELATALFAKELSRRLDARGVAVNSFRCGATGNRTSRAQRLIQSITRHFTKSPAQRAATPALLAASPLVVGMTGEYWSNCQMSLGNPLRSDIGLAKRLWEASARFAAIAFGGGTMSEAASFRHDSLRSRTD
;
A
#
# COMPACT_ATOMS: atom_id res chain seq x y z
N MET A 1 12.05 -23.29 -13.87
CA MET A 1 12.19 -22.01 -14.61
C MET A 1 11.01 -21.13 -14.20
N ALA A 2 11.22 -19.93 -13.73
CA ALA A 2 10.13 -19.00 -13.43
C ALA A 2 9.37 -18.71 -14.74
N GLN A 3 8.06 -18.87 -14.72
CA GLN A 3 7.22 -18.59 -15.88
C GLN A 3 7.29 -17.08 -16.17
N ALA A 4 7.59 -16.70 -17.42
CA ALA A 4 7.61 -15.32 -17.82
C ALA A 4 6.21 -14.71 -17.68
N ILE A 5 6.12 -13.55 -17.05
CA ILE A 5 4.84 -12.83 -16.91
C ILE A 5 4.58 -12.09 -18.22
N PRO A 6 3.50 -12.41 -18.95
CA PRO A 6 3.25 -11.85 -20.30
C PRO A 6 2.68 -10.41 -20.27
N PHE A 7 2.60 -9.78 -19.10
CA PHE A 7 2.00 -8.46 -18.90
C PHE A 7 3.04 -7.38 -18.68
N GLY A 8 2.71 -6.14 -19.08
CA GLY A 8 3.62 -5.00 -19.02
C GLY A 8 2.90 -3.66 -18.81
N SER A 9 3.56 -2.58 -19.20
CA SER A 9 3.10 -1.20 -18.94
C SER A 9 1.75 -0.84 -19.56
N CYS A 10 1.36 -1.51 -20.64
CA CYS A 10 0.10 -1.27 -21.34
C CYS A 10 -1.03 -2.21 -20.90
N SER A 11 -0.72 -3.24 -20.10
CA SER A 11 -1.72 -4.22 -19.65
C SER A 11 -2.74 -3.58 -18.72
N THR A 12 -3.99 -4.01 -18.82
CA THR A 12 -5.09 -3.59 -17.95
C THR A 12 -5.38 -4.64 -16.87
N ALA A 13 -6.10 -4.25 -15.82
CA ALA A 13 -6.52 -5.18 -14.77
C ALA A 13 -7.38 -6.32 -15.33
N ASP A 14 -8.26 -6.03 -16.28
CA ASP A 14 -9.10 -7.05 -16.93
C ASP A 14 -8.26 -8.06 -17.72
N GLN A 15 -7.19 -7.61 -18.39
CA GLN A 15 -6.29 -8.50 -19.12
C GLN A 15 -5.52 -9.42 -18.18
N VAL A 16 -5.02 -8.93 -17.05
CA VAL A 16 -4.26 -9.76 -16.09
C VAL A 16 -5.14 -10.72 -15.30
N LEU A 17 -6.44 -10.47 -15.25
CA LEU A 17 -7.43 -11.31 -14.59
C LEU A 17 -8.24 -12.17 -15.58
N ALA A 18 -7.98 -12.09 -16.88
CA ALA A 18 -8.70 -12.86 -17.88
C ALA A 18 -8.60 -14.37 -17.58
N GLY A 19 -9.76 -15.02 -17.41
CA GLY A 19 -9.85 -16.45 -17.06
C GLY A 19 -9.54 -16.79 -15.60
N VAL A 20 -9.33 -15.81 -14.73
CA VAL A 20 -9.13 -16.04 -13.29
C VAL A 20 -10.50 -16.07 -12.60
N ASP A 21 -10.88 -17.20 -12.03
CA ASP A 21 -12.08 -17.30 -11.20
C ASP A 21 -11.77 -16.93 -9.74
N LEU A 22 -12.41 -15.85 -9.26
CA LEU A 22 -12.31 -15.39 -7.89
C LEU A 22 -13.59 -15.66 -7.06
N THR A 23 -14.47 -16.48 -7.56
CA THR A 23 -15.65 -16.91 -6.80
C THR A 23 -15.22 -17.49 -5.45
N ARG A 24 -15.88 -17.06 -4.36
CA ARG A 24 -15.55 -17.38 -2.95
C ARG A 24 -14.23 -16.77 -2.44
N LYS A 25 -13.53 -15.94 -3.22
CA LYS A 25 -12.38 -15.18 -2.73
C LYS A 25 -12.86 -13.93 -2.02
N ARG A 26 -12.28 -13.64 -0.86
CA ARG A 26 -12.56 -12.44 -0.07
C ARG A 26 -11.32 -11.55 -0.04
N ILE A 27 -11.46 -10.34 -0.55
CA ILE A 27 -10.35 -9.43 -0.78
C ILE A 27 -10.67 -8.06 -0.17
N VAL A 28 -9.78 -7.55 0.67
CA VAL A 28 -9.84 -6.16 1.15
C VAL A 28 -9.15 -5.26 0.15
N VAL A 29 -9.77 -4.13 -0.19
CA VAL A 29 -9.19 -3.08 -1.04
C VAL A 29 -9.35 -1.74 -0.36
N THR A 30 -8.24 -1.07 -0.01
CA THR A 30 -8.27 0.29 0.54
C THR A 30 -8.39 1.33 -0.55
N GLU A 31 -8.86 2.54 -0.20
CA GLU A 31 -9.12 3.63 -1.15
C GLU A 31 -10.03 3.22 -2.31
N CYS A 32 -11.02 2.39 -1.99
CA CYS A 32 -11.97 1.86 -2.95
C CYS A 32 -12.81 2.93 -3.67
N ASN A 33 -12.79 4.17 -3.18
CA ASN A 33 -13.55 5.31 -3.68
C ASN A 33 -12.82 6.15 -4.74
N SER A 34 -11.55 5.86 -5.04
CA SER A 34 -10.78 6.69 -5.97
C SER A 34 -9.70 5.93 -6.74
N GLY A 35 -9.38 6.44 -7.93
CA GLY A 35 -8.18 6.11 -8.70
C GLY A 35 -7.95 4.62 -8.89
N ILE A 36 -6.77 4.16 -8.43
CA ILE A 36 -6.31 2.78 -8.57
C ILE A 36 -7.15 1.83 -7.72
N GLY A 37 -7.51 2.25 -6.50
CA GLY A 37 -8.31 1.44 -5.58
C GLY A 37 -9.67 1.08 -6.17
N TYR A 38 -10.37 2.06 -6.75
CA TYR A 38 -11.65 1.83 -7.40
C TYR A 38 -11.53 0.89 -8.60
N ALA A 39 -10.56 1.13 -9.49
CA ALA A 39 -10.33 0.28 -10.65
C ALA A 39 -9.91 -1.16 -10.27
N THR A 40 -9.10 -1.31 -9.21
CA THR A 40 -8.71 -2.63 -8.68
C THR A 40 -9.93 -3.36 -8.10
N MET A 41 -10.74 -2.66 -7.29
CA MET A 41 -11.98 -3.19 -6.74
C MET A 41 -12.93 -3.68 -7.84
N GLN A 42 -13.14 -2.86 -8.89
CA GLN A 42 -14.01 -3.23 -10.01
C GLN A 42 -13.51 -4.48 -10.73
N ALA A 43 -12.23 -4.53 -11.08
CA ALA A 43 -11.67 -5.66 -11.82
C ALA A 43 -11.73 -6.97 -11.03
N LEU A 44 -11.36 -6.96 -9.74
CA LEU A 44 -11.43 -8.14 -8.87
C LEU A 44 -12.88 -8.61 -8.66
N SER A 45 -13.80 -7.68 -8.44
CA SER A 45 -15.23 -7.97 -8.29
C SER A 45 -15.85 -8.50 -9.58
N ALA A 46 -15.44 -7.99 -10.74
CA ALA A 46 -15.90 -8.47 -12.05
C ALA A 46 -15.54 -9.93 -12.29
N ASN A 47 -14.46 -10.42 -11.68
CA ASN A 47 -14.02 -11.81 -11.73
C ASN A 47 -14.56 -12.67 -10.57
N GLY A 48 -15.56 -12.19 -9.84
CA GLY A 48 -16.31 -12.97 -8.84
C GLY A 48 -15.88 -12.81 -7.39
N ALA A 49 -14.83 -11.99 -7.09
CA ALA A 49 -14.41 -11.79 -5.72
C ALA A 49 -15.46 -11.04 -4.90
N HIS A 50 -15.63 -11.44 -3.63
CA HIS A 50 -16.28 -10.62 -2.63
C HIS A 50 -15.28 -9.57 -2.13
N ILE A 51 -15.52 -8.31 -2.44
CA ILE A 51 -14.65 -7.22 -2.04
C ILE A 51 -15.17 -6.55 -0.76
N ILE A 52 -14.25 -6.34 0.18
CA ILE A 52 -14.46 -5.45 1.31
C ILE A 52 -13.76 -4.14 0.96
N GLY A 53 -14.55 -3.14 0.57
CA GLY A 53 -14.04 -1.83 0.18
C GLY A 53 -13.82 -0.95 1.40
N LEU A 54 -12.61 -0.44 1.59
CA LEU A 54 -12.29 0.52 2.64
C LEU A 54 -12.07 1.91 2.04
N ALA A 55 -12.73 2.91 2.62
CA ALA A 55 -12.43 4.32 2.42
C ALA A 55 -12.33 5.01 3.79
N ARG A 56 -11.76 6.23 3.85
CA ARG A 56 -11.64 6.98 5.11
C ARG A 56 -12.99 7.20 5.79
N ARG A 57 -14.02 7.44 5.01
CA ARG A 57 -15.40 7.61 5.47
C ARG A 57 -16.27 6.47 4.93
N LEU A 58 -17.22 6.04 5.76
CA LEU A 58 -18.16 4.99 5.35
C LEU A 58 -19.00 5.41 4.12
N ASP A 59 -19.46 6.66 4.08
CA ASP A 59 -20.28 7.19 2.99
C ASP A 59 -19.55 7.11 1.65
N ASP A 60 -18.23 7.42 1.63
CA ASP A 60 -17.39 7.34 0.45
C ASP A 60 -17.26 5.89 -0.06
N SER A 61 -17.10 4.96 0.87
CA SER A 61 -17.05 3.52 0.56
C SER A 61 -18.41 3.01 0.05
N GLN A 62 -19.51 3.41 0.68
CA GLN A 62 -20.87 3.05 0.25
C GLN A 62 -21.15 3.55 -1.16
N ALA A 63 -20.83 4.81 -1.46
CA ALA A 63 -21.01 5.38 -2.78
C ALA A 63 -20.20 4.63 -3.85
N ALA A 64 -18.93 4.31 -3.56
CA ALA A 64 -18.07 3.57 -4.48
C ALA A 64 -18.58 2.14 -4.73
N CYS A 65 -18.95 1.42 -3.67
CA CYS A 65 -19.47 0.06 -3.77
C CYS A 65 -20.81 0.03 -4.53
N SER A 66 -21.69 0.98 -4.28
CA SER A 66 -22.97 1.11 -5.00
C SER A 66 -22.77 1.39 -6.50
N ALA A 67 -21.83 2.26 -6.83
CA ALA A 67 -21.49 2.58 -8.22
C ALA A 67 -20.85 1.39 -8.97
N ALA A 68 -20.15 0.50 -8.28
CA ALA A 68 -19.58 -0.72 -8.87
C ALA A 68 -20.65 -1.79 -9.20
N GLY A 69 -21.86 -1.68 -8.66
CA GLY A 69 -23.03 -2.49 -9.02
C GLY A 69 -22.92 -3.97 -8.70
N ARG A 70 -22.08 -4.36 -7.73
CA ARG A 70 -21.82 -5.76 -7.36
C ARG A 70 -21.97 -5.98 -5.87
N SER A 71 -22.02 -7.24 -5.44
CA SER A 71 -22.05 -7.61 -4.01
C SER A 71 -20.73 -7.26 -3.33
N LEU A 72 -20.68 -6.10 -2.71
CA LEU A 72 -19.52 -5.53 -2.05
C LEU A 72 -19.89 -5.16 -0.62
N THR A 73 -18.93 -5.22 0.29
CA THR A 73 -19.09 -4.78 1.68
C THR A 73 -18.36 -3.46 1.90
N PRO A 74 -19.07 -2.32 1.99
CA PRO A 74 -18.43 -1.04 2.27
C PRO A 74 -18.11 -0.92 3.77
N LEU A 75 -16.92 -0.43 4.10
CA LEU A 75 -16.50 -0.09 5.45
C LEU A 75 -15.77 1.26 5.48
N GLY A 76 -15.97 2.02 6.55
CA GLY A 76 -15.16 3.18 6.89
C GLY A 76 -13.91 2.74 7.66
N CYS A 77 -12.75 3.26 7.27
CA CYS A 77 -11.49 3.05 7.99
C CYS A 77 -10.58 4.26 7.79
N ASN A 78 -10.48 5.10 8.81
CA ASN A 78 -9.45 6.12 8.86
C ASN A 78 -8.18 5.51 9.46
N PRO A 79 -7.10 5.28 8.69
CA PRO A 79 -5.93 4.57 9.18
C PRO A 79 -5.14 5.34 10.24
N THR A 80 -5.36 6.65 10.39
CA THR A 80 -4.72 7.48 11.43
C THR A 80 -5.50 7.51 12.75
N ASP A 81 -6.67 6.90 12.78
CA ASP A 81 -7.54 6.81 13.96
C ASP A 81 -7.62 5.36 14.43
N ARG A 82 -7.10 5.12 15.63
CA ARG A 82 -7.05 3.79 16.24
C ARG A 82 -8.44 3.14 16.35
N GLU A 83 -9.43 3.87 16.85
CA GLU A 83 -10.77 3.34 17.05
C GLU A 83 -11.38 2.94 15.70
N SER A 84 -11.23 3.79 14.70
CA SER A 84 -11.68 3.51 13.33
C SER A 84 -11.04 2.24 12.76
N VAL A 85 -9.71 2.06 12.97
CA VAL A 85 -9.00 0.85 12.55
C VAL A 85 -9.51 -0.39 13.31
N ASP A 86 -9.67 -0.30 14.64
CA ASP A 86 -10.13 -1.42 15.47
C ASP A 86 -11.55 -1.85 15.06
N VAL A 87 -12.47 -0.91 14.84
CA VAL A 87 -13.84 -1.19 14.38
C VAL A 87 -13.84 -1.85 13.00
N ALA A 88 -13.06 -1.32 12.05
CA ALA A 88 -12.97 -1.90 10.70
C ALA A 88 -12.40 -3.33 10.74
N VAL A 89 -11.32 -3.57 11.48
CA VAL A 89 -10.69 -4.89 11.62
C VAL A 89 -11.65 -5.90 12.27
N GLN A 90 -12.39 -5.50 13.32
CA GLN A 90 -13.38 -6.37 13.93
C GLN A 90 -14.54 -6.72 12.98
N SER A 91 -15.02 -5.75 12.22
CA SER A 91 -16.03 -5.97 11.17
C SER A 91 -15.54 -6.97 10.12
N ILE A 92 -14.30 -6.81 9.65
CA ILE A 92 -13.68 -7.72 8.67
C ILE A 92 -13.51 -9.12 9.26
N ARG A 93 -13.08 -9.23 10.52
CA ARG A 93 -12.95 -10.52 11.24
C ARG A 93 -14.25 -11.28 11.26
N GLY A 94 -15.38 -10.58 11.49
CA GLY A 94 -16.73 -11.18 11.46
C GLY A 94 -17.12 -11.76 10.10
N LEU A 95 -16.54 -11.26 9.01
CA LEU A 95 -16.77 -11.77 7.66
C LEU A 95 -15.97 -13.05 7.34
N GLY A 96 -14.97 -13.38 8.17
CA GLY A 96 -14.10 -14.57 8.03
C GLY A 96 -12.77 -14.28 7.31
N PRO A 97 -11.97 -15.33 7.05
CA PRO A 97 -10.58 -15.17 6.59
C PRO A 97 -10.49 -14.55 5.19
N LEU A 98 -9.41 -13.78 4.97
CA LEU A 98 -9.12 -13.07 3.74
C LEU A 98 -8.24 -13.88 2.81
N ASP A 99 -8.51 -13.84 1.52
CA ASP A 99 -7.64 -14.42 0.48
C ASP A 99 -6.59 -13.40 0.02
N ALA A 100 -6.93 -12.11 -0.01
CA ALA A 100 -5.95 -11.05 -0.26
C ALA A 100 -6.29 -9.73 0.45
N VAL A 101 -5.26 -8.92 0.65
CA VAL A 101 -5.36 -7.53 1.12
C VAL A 101 -4.59 -6.66 0.14
N VAL A 102 -5.26 -5.68 -0.47
CA VAL A 102 -4.67 -4.68 -1.35
C VAL A 102 -4.72 -3.33 -0.65
N ILE A 103 -3.56 -2.86 -0.27
CA ILE A 103 -3.36 -1.53 0.31
C ILE A 103 -2.92 -0.61 -0.82
N ASN A 104 -3.83 0.24 -1.27
CA ASN A 104 -3.49 1.28 -2.22
C ASN A 104 -2.85 2.46 -1.48
N CYS A 105 -2.00 3.19 -2.17
CA CYS A 105 -1.43 4.41 -1.62
C CYS A 105 -2.36 5.58 -1.86
N SER A 106 -2.77 6.26 -0.80
CA SER A 106 -3.16 7.66 -0.88
C SER A 106 -1.92 8.52 -1.15
N GLU A 107 -2.14 9.79 -1.44
CA GLU A 107 -1.05 10.76 -1.45
C GLU A 107 -0.42 10.79 -0.05
N LEU A 108 0.48 9.83 0.22
CA LEU A 108 1.25 9.75 1.46
C LEU A 108 2.08 11.03 1.56
N GLN A 109 1.60 11.99 2.29
CA GLN A 109 2.31 13.25 2.48
C GLN A 109 3.26 13.21 3.69
N TYR A 110 3.12 12.21 4.60
CA TYR A 110 3.85 12.19 5.85
C TYR A 110 4.13 10.76 6.36
N VAL A 111 5.13 10.63 7.19
CA VAL A 111 5.47 9.43 7.96
C VAL A 111 4.29 8.91 8.80
N ALA A 112 3.40 9.81 9.23
CA ALA A 112 2.16 9.42 9.88
C ALA A 112 1.38 8.37 9.06
N ASP A 113 1.36 8.54 7.73
CA ASP A 113 0.70 7.60 6.83
C ASP A 113 1.44 6.26 6.75
N HIS A 114 2.79 6.24 6.82
CA HIS A 114 3.54 5.00 6.89
C HIS A 114 3.24 4.22 8.17
N ILE A 115 3.19 4.90 9.33
CA ILE A 115 2.89 4.25 10.61
C ILE A 115 1.42 3.77 10.64
N ALA A 116 0.50 4.57 10.13
CA ALA A 116 -0.91 4.19 10.00
C ALA A 116 -1.08 2.96 9.08
N GLN A 117 -0.39 2.93 7.94
CA GLN A 117 -0.36 1.79 7.03
C GLN A 117 0.29 0.56 7.70
N PHE A 118 1.41 0.75 8.41
CA PHE A 118 2.07 -0.30 9.17
C PHE A 118 1.12 -0.95 10.17
N VAL A 119 0.36 -0.17 10.95
CA VAL A 119 -0.61 -0.69 11.92
C VAL A 119 -1.75 -1.43 11.22
N LEU A 120 -2.37 -0.82 10.22
CA LEU A 120 -3.50 -1.41 9.49
C LEU A 120 -3.11 -2.75 8.84
N VAL A 121 -1.96 -2.78 8.14
CA VAL A 121 -1.49 -4.00 7.46
C VAL A 121 -1.18 -5.10 8.46
N ASN A 122 -0.52 -4.79 9.58
CA ASN A 122 -0.24 -5.80 10.61
C ASN A 122 -1.53 -6.39 11.19
N ARG A 123 -2.54 -5.56 11.50
CA ARG A 123 -3.84 -6.02 11.98
C ARG A 123 -4.58 -6.89 10.96
N LEU A 124 -4.59 -6.49 9.69
CA LEU A 124 -5.24 -7.26 8.62
C LEU A 124 -4.48 -8.54 8.30
N SER A 125 -3.15 -8.56 8.44
CA SER A 125 -2.32 -9.74 8.16
C SER A 125 -2.70 -10.96 9.00
N GLU A 126 -3.21 -10.74 10.23
CA GLU A 126 -3.70 -11.80 11.10
C GLU A 126 -4.91 -12.53 10.51
N LEU A 127 -5.72 -11.84 9.70
CA LEU A 127 -6.94 -12.35 9.09
C LEU A 127 -6.69 -13.03 7.73
N VAL A 128 -5.48 -12.91 7.19
CA VAL A 128 -5.12 -13.50 5.88
C VAL A 128 -4.88 -15.01 6.01
N ARG A 129 -5.43 -15.78 5.08
CA ARG A 129 -5.28 -17.25 5.02
C ARG A 129 -3.82 -17.65 4.90
N GLY A 130 -3.41 -18.64 5.68
CA GLY A 130 -2.12 -19.30 5.48
C GLY A 130 -2.07 -20.09 4.17
N GLY A 131 -0.87 -20.25 3.60
CA GLY A 131 -0.58 -21.05 2.41
C GLY A 131 -0.94 -20.40 1.08
N THR A 132 -2.00 -19.62 1.00
CA THR A 132 -2.48 -19.03 -0.27
C THR A 132 -2.77 -17.55 -0.20
N GLY A 133 -2.73 -16.96 1.00
CA GLY A 133 -3.06 -15.56 1.22
C GLY A 133 -2.02 -14.60 0.66
N ARG A 134 -2.46 -13.41 0.29
CA ARG A 134 -1.62 -12.39 -0.35
C ARG A 134 -1.82 -11.03 0.29
N ILE A 135 -0.73 -10.29 0.45
CA ILE A 135 -0.74 -8.89 0.89
C ILE A 135 0.00 -8.07 -0.17
N VAL A 136 -0.64 -7.05 -0.69
CA VAL A 136 -0.15 -6.22 -1.78
C VAL A 136 -0.14 -4.77 -1.31
N ILE A 137 1.03 -4.15 -1.24
CA ILE A 137 1.21 -2.83 -0.62
C ILE A 137 1.69 -1.83 -1.68
N GLY A 138 0.88 -0.81 -1.94
CA GLY A 138 1.20 0.25 -2.88
C GLY A 138 2.14 1.29 -2.29
N SER A 139 3.05 1.79 -3.12
CA SER A 139 3.92 2.93 -2.85
C SER A 139 3.71 4.06 -3.84
N ASN A 140 3.99 5.30 -3.43
CA ASN A 140 3.93 6.47 -4.31
C ASN A 140 4.99 6.45 -5.42
N ASP A 141 4.78 7.24 -6.48
CA ASP A 141 5.47 7.14 -7.79
C ASP A 141 6.73 8.00 -7.93
N ASN A 142 7.17 8.74 -6.94
CA ASN A 142 8.25 9.71 -7.11
C ASN A 142 9.67 9.14 -6.97
N ALA A 143 9.83 7.85 -7.20
CA ALA A 143 11.05 7.07 -6.97
C ALA A 143 12.25 7.38 -7.88
N ASN A 144 12.14 8.30 -8.81
CA ASN A 144 13.25 8.61 -9.73
C ASN A 144 14.27 9.59 -9.15
N ILE A 145 14.03 10.12 -7.97
CA ILE A 145 14.91 11.08 -7.32
C ILE A 145 15.47 10.45 -6.05
N ILE A 146 16.53 9.70 -6.21
CA ILE A 146 17.39 9.26 -5.12
C ILE A 146 18.11 10.51 -4.60
N GLY A 147 17.46 11.20 -3.68
CA GLY A 147 18.19 12.08 -2.78
C GLY A 147 19.03 11.17 -1.89
N HIS A 148 20.30 11.02 -2.21
CA HIS A 148 21.29 10.28 -1.45
C HIS A 148 21.52 10.97 -0.09
N ARG A 149 20.57 10.86 0.81
CA ARG A 149 20.90 10.92 2.23
C ARG A 149 21.06 9.48 2.65
N GLY A 150 22.26 9.10 3.05
CA GLY A 150 22.65 7.74 3.37
C GLY A 150 21.66 7.04 4.33
N GLU A 151 21.89 5.77 4.59
CA GLU A 151 21.05 4.91 5.44
C GLU A 151 20.54 5.58 6.73
N ASP A 152 21.36 6.42 7.35
CA ASP A 152 21.04 7.14 8.57
C ASP A 152 19.97 8.23 8.38
N GLY A 153 19.93 8.92 7.24
CA GLY A 153 18.93 9.95 6.95
C GLY A 153 17.50 9.44 6.84
N MET A 154 17.29 8.15 6.55
CA MET A 154 15.98 7.53 6.46
C MET A 154 15.30 7.41 7.83
N PHE A 155 16.10 7.18 8.89
CA PHE A 155 15.57 7.01 10.25
C PHE A 155 15.46 8.33 11.02
N ASP A 156 16.28 9.32 10.66
CA ASP A 156 16.35 10.61 11.35
C ASP A 156 15.14 11.50 11.09
N ASN A 157 14.35 11.23 10.08
CA ASN A 157 13.17 12.02 9.70
C ASN A 157 11.89 11.17 9.58
N LEU A 158 11.80 10.06 10.31
CA LEU A 158 10.55 9.29 10.37
C LEU A 158 9.37 10.09 10.94
N SER A 159 9.61 11.21 11.62
CA SER A 159 8.58 12.15 12.09
C SER A 159 8.15 13.17 11.03
N GLY A 160 8.89 13.32 9.92
CA GLY A 160 8.57 14.30 8.86
C GLY A 160 8.81 15.76 9.22
N GLU A 161 9.47 16.06 10.36
CA GLU A 161 9.60 17.42 10.92
C GLU A 161 10.74 18.25 10.32
N ARG A 162 11.70 17.63 9.63
CA ARG A 162 12.84 18.33 9.04
C ARG A 162 12.59 18.63 7.59
N LEU A 163 12.67 19.91 7.23
CA LEU A 163 12.69 20.51 5.89
C LEU A 163 12.12 19.64 4.76
N TYR A 164 10.92 20.00 4.37
CA TYR A 164 10.16 19.37 3.33
C TYR A 164 10.78 19.59 1.94
N ASP A 165 11.56 18.63 1.47
CA ASP A 165 11.81 18.45 0.05
C ASP A 165 10.87 17.32 -0.41
N SER A 166 9.79 17.69 -1.09
CA SER A 166 8.75 16.75 -1.51
C SER A 166 9.29 15.58 -2.33
N TYR A 167 10.32 15.82 -3.12
CA TYR A 167 10.90 14.79 -3.99
C TYR A 167 11.77 13.78 -3.23
N ALA A 168 12.62 14.27 -2.31
CA ALA A 168 13.43 13.37 -1.47
C ALA A 168 12.55 12.52 -0.55
N PHE A 169 11.44 13.10 -0.08
CA PHE A 169 10.49 12.45 0.81
C PHE A 169 9.69 11.33 0.12
N ASP A 170 9.23 11.56 -1.10
CA ASP A 170 8.47 10.57 -1.88
C ASP A 170 9.34 9.33 -2.20
N GLY A 171 10.63 9.55 -2.52
CA GLY A 171 11.59 8.45 -2.71
C GLY A 171 11.86 7.65 -1.44
N GLN A 172 11.88 8.30 -0.27
CA GLN A 172 12.00 7.63 1.03
C GLN A 172 10.73 6.84 1.37
N ALA A 173 9.55 7.35 1.08
CA ALA A 173 8.28 6.66 1.30
C ALA A 173 8.16 5.38 0.45
N GLU A 174 8.62 5.41 -0.81
CA GLU A 174 8.66 4.23 -1.65
C GLU A 174 9.61 3.16 -1.09
N LEU A 175 10.83 3.57 -0.73
CA LEU A 175 11.82 2.67 -0.14
C LEU A 175 11.30 2.08 1.18
N ALA A 176 10.68 2.90 2.03
CA ALA A 176 10.08 2.44 3.28
C ALA A 176 8.98 1.40 3.04
N THR A 177 8.11 1.60 2.04
CA THR A 177 7.07 0.63 1.69
C THR A 177 7.67 -0.68 1.17
N ALA A 178 8.70 -0.63 0.34
CA ALA A 178 9.37 -1.82 -0.16
C ALA A 178 10.07 -2.61 0.95
N LEU A 179 10.78 -1.93 1.85
CA LEU A 179 11.45 -2.52 3.00
C LEU A 179 10.44 -3.09 4.02
N PHE A 180 9.33 -2.41 4.24
CA PHE A 180 8.24 -2.90 5.08
C PHE A 180 7.67 -4.19 4.51
N ALA A 181 7.34 -4.23 3.21
CA ALA A 181 6.85 -5.43 2.55
C ALA A 181 7.87 -6.58 2.60
N LYS A 182 9.16 -6.27 2.45
CA LYS A 182 10.26 -7.23 2.55
C LYS A 182 10.34 -7.87 3.93
N GLU A 183 10.32 -7.09 5.01
CA GLU A 183 10.38 -7.63 6.36
C GLU A 183 9.06 -8.36 6.74
N LEU A 184 7.91 -7.84 6.33
CA LEU A 184 6.63 -8.50 6.56
C LEU A 184 6.58 -9.86 5.84
N SER A 185 7.10 -9.97 4.62
CA SER A 185 7.16 -11.24 3.89
C SER A 185 7.96 -12.30 4.66
N ARG A 186 9.09 -11.91 5.27
CA ARG A 186 9.91 -12.81 6.08
C ARG A 186 9.21 -13.26 7.36
N ARG A 187 8.45 -12.35 8.00
CA ARG A 187 7.68 -12.64 9.22
C ARG A 187 6.49 -13.55 8.97
N LEU A 188 5.91 -13.50 7.79
CA LEU A 188 4.77 -14.31 7.38
C LEU A 188 5.15 -15.56 6.58
N ASP A 189 6.45 -15.81 6.36
CA ASP A 189 6.95 -16.94 5.59
C ASP A 189 6.47 -18.28 6.14
N ALA A 190 6.57 -18.51 7.44
CA ALA A 190 6.08 -19.72 8.11
C ALA A 190 4.56 -19.93 7.95
N ARG A 191 3.80 -18.87 7.67
CA ARG A 191 2.36 -18.95 7.36
C ARG A 191 2.07 -19.16 5.88
N GLY A 192 3.09 -19.07 5.02
CA GLY A 192 2.96 -19.17 3.57
C GLY A 192 2.13 -18.03 2.96
N VAL A 193 2.14 -16.84 3.58
CA VAL A 193 1.47 -15.64 3.06
C VAL A 193 2.43 -14.85 2.20
N ALA A 194 2.09 -14.65 0.93
CA ALA A 194 2.90 -13.85 0.02
C ALA A 194 2.67 -12.35 0.25
N VAL A 195 3.76 -11.59 0.39
CA VAL A 195 3.72 -10.13 0.58
C VAL A 195 4.57 -9.47 -0.50
N ASN A 196 3.97 -8.60 -1.29
CA ASN A 196 4.68 -7.84 -2.31
C ASN A 196 4.30 -6.37 -2.26
N SER A 197 5.20 -5.52 -2.71
CA SER A 197 4.92 -4.10 -2.88
C SER A 197 4.89 -3.71 -4.36
N PHE A 198 4.18 -2.63 -4.68
CA PHE A 198 4.07 -2.18 -6.06
C PHE A 198 4.07 -0.65 -6.17
N ARG A 199 4.47 -0.18 -7.35
CA ARG A 199 4.44 1.23 -7.73
C ARG A 199 3.02 1.61 -8.16
N CYS A 200 2.39 2.55 -7.45
CA CYS A 200 1.05 3.03 -7.77
C CYS A 200 0.98 3.91 -9.03
N GLY A 201 2.06 4.57 -9.40
CA GLY A 201 2.05 5.59 -10.45
C GLY A 201 1.50 6.94 -9.96
N ALA A 202 1.92 8.05 -10.59
CA ALA A 202 1.54 9.39 -10.17
C ALA A 202 0.02 9.57 -10.16
N THR A 203 -0.53 9.87 -9.00
CA THR A 203 -1.95 10.22 -8.84
C THR A 203 -2.12 11.69 -9.22
N GLY A 204 -2.80 11.95 -10.34
CA GLY A 204 -2.92 13.28 -10.94
C GLY A 204 -3.78 14.31 -10.18
N ASN A 205 -3.84 14.27 -8.85
CA ASN A 205 -4.70 15.17 -8.06
C ASN A 205 -4.05 16.48 -7.63
N ARG A 206 -2.73 16.67 -7.83
CA ARG A 206 -2.06 17.94 -7.55
C ARG A 206 -1.98 18.83 -8.78
N THR A 207 -3.11 19.21 -9.36
CA THR A 207 -3.09 20.04 -10.56
C THR A 207 -3.52 21.46 -10.27
N SER A 208 -2.54 22.39 -10.35
CA SER A 208 -2.83 23.79 -10.62
C SER A 208 -3.63 23.91 -11.96
N ARG A 209 -4.36 25.01 -12.17
CA ARG A 209 -5.07 25.24 -13.44
C ARG A 209 -4.18 25.04 -14.69
N ALA A 210 -2.89 25.42 -14.60
CA ALA A 210 -1.91 25.23 -15.67
C ALA A 210 -1.59 23.75 -15.93
N GLN A 211 -1.49 22.93 -14.87
CA GLN A 211 -1.24 21.50 -15.00
C GLN A 211 -2.42 20.72 -15.59
N ARG A 212 -3.66 21.17 -15.34
CA ARG A 212 -4.86 20.59 -16.00
C ARG A 212 -4.84 20.80 -17.52
N LEU A 213 -4.34 21.95 -17.98
CA LEU A 213 -4.22 22.24 -19.40
C LEU A 213 -3.15 21.35 -20.06
N ILE A 214 -2.00 21.15 -19.39
CA ILE A 214 -0.94 20.26 -19.85
C ILE A 214 -1.42 18.80 -19.81
N GLN A 215 -2.15 18.38 -18.78
CA GLN A 215 -2.74 17.03 -18.71
C GLN A 215 -3.73 16.75 -19.83
N SER A 216 -4.49 17.76 -20.31
CA SER A 216 -5.39 17.55 -21.46
C SER A 216 -4.63 17.20 -22.73
N ILE A 217 -3.40 17.72 -22.89
CA ILE A 217 -2.52 17.45 -24.03
C ILE A 217 -1.74 16.13 -23.83
N THR A 218 -1.34 15.82 -22.59
CA THR A 218 -0.58 14.61 -22.25
C THR A 218 -1.46 13.40 -21.93
N ARG A 219 -2.76 13.52 -21.99
CA ARG A 219 -3.75 12.47 -21.67
C ARG A 219 -3.52 11.17 -22.44
N HIS A 220 -2.91 11.23 -23.61
CA HIS A 220 -2.51 10.06 -24.41
C HIS A 220 -1.25 9.35 -23.90
N PHE A 221 -0.48 9.98 -22.99
CA PHE A 221 0.76 9.44 -22.43
C PHE A 221 0.61 9.00 -20.97
N THR A 222 -0.55 9.27 -20.32
CA THR A 222 -0.78 8.85 -18.93
C THR A 222 -1.57 7.55 -18.91
N LYS A 223 -1.16 6.61 -18.06
CA LYS A 223 -1.88 5.34 -17.89
C LYS A 223 -3.32 5.55 -17.44
N SER A 224 -4.23 4.78 -18.02
CA SER A 224 -5.62 4.73 -17.57
C SER A 224 -5.72 4.12 -16.15
N PRO A 225 -6.80 4.35 -15.39
CA PRO A 225 -7.02 3.68 -14.12
C PRO A 225 -6.96 2.15 -14.22
N ALA A 226 -7.49 1.56 -15.28
CA ALA A 226 -7.44 0.12 -15.54
C ALA A 226 -6.01 -0.39 -15.75
N GLN A 227 -5.13 0.38 -16.42
CA GLN A 227 -3.71 0.04 -16.56
C GLN A 227 -2.94 0.17 -15.25
N ARG A 228 -3.29 1.15 -14.41
CA ARG A 228 -2.66 1.30 -13.08
C ARG A 228 -3.08 0.18 -12.13
N ALA A 229 -4.32 -0.27 -12.23
CA ALA A 229 -4.86 -1.37 -11.43
C ALA A 229 -4.31 -2.75 -11.86
N ALA A 230 -3.63 -2.87 -13.00
CA ALA A 230 -3.12 -4.15 -13.50
C ALA A 230 -2.11 -4.81 -12.53
N THR A 231 -1.16 -4.04 -12.00
CA THR A 231 -0.15 -4.60 -11.07
C THR A 231 -0.77 -5.08 -9.76
N PRO A 232 -1.56 -4.28 -9.00
CA PRO A 232 -2.19 -4.78 -7.78
C PRO A 232 -3.17 -5.92 -8.03
N ALA A 233 -3.91 -5.94 -9.14
CA ALA A 233 -4.80 -7.04 -9.50
C ALA A 233 -4.01 -8.34 -9.80
N LEU A 234 -2.92 -8.24 -10.54
CA LEU A 234 -2.00 -9.36 -10.81
C LEU A 234 -1.49 -9.96 -9.49
N LEU A 235 -0.96 -9.13 -8.61
CA LEU A 235 -0.37 -9.57 -7.34
C LEU A 235 -1.40 -10.14 -6.38
N ALA A 236 -2.61 -9.59 -6.37
CA ALA A 236 -3.68 -10.06 -5.48
C ALA A 236 -4.28 -11.40 -5.91
N ALA A 237 -4.34 -11.70 -7.22
CA ALA A 237 -5.22 -12.76 -7.69
C ALA A 237 -4.64 -13.70 -8.77
N SER A 238 -3.64 -13.27 -9.55
CA SER A 238 -3.16 -14.11 -10.66
C SER A 238 -2.39 -15.35 -10.18
N PRO A 239 -2.61 -16.52 -10.79
CA PRO A 239 -1.82 -17.71 -10.52
C PRO A 239 -0.35 -17.58 -10.97
N LEU A 240 -0.03 -16.66 -11.88
CA LEU A 240 1.32 -16.47 -12.43
C LEU A 240 2.34 -15.98 -11.39
N VAL A 241 1.89 -15.41 -10.27
CA VAL A 241 2.74 -14.86 -9.21
C VAL A 241 2.73 -15.71 -7.94
N VAL A 242 2.24 -16.95 -8.02
CA VAL A 242 2.27 -17.88 -6.88
C VAL A 242 3.71 -18.14 -6.46
N GLY A 243 3.99 -18.06 -5.16
CA GLY A 243 5.33 -18.24 -4.59
C GLY A 243 6.26 -17.01 -4.69
N MET A 244 5.85 -15.96 -5.39
CA MET A 244 6.61 -14.71 -5.44
C MET A 244 6.28 -13.85 -4.21
N THR A 245 7.27 -13.57 -3.37
CA THR A 245 7.09 -12.82 -2.13
C THR A 245 8.31 -11.95 -1.79
N GLY A 246 8.08 -10.83 -1.14
CA GLY A 246 9.13 -9.91 -0.73
C GLY A 246 9.69 -9.07 -1.88
N GLU A 247 8.98 -8.97 -3.00
CA GLU A 247 9.44 -8.30 -4.21
C GLU A 247 8.72 -6.96 -4.44
N TYR A 248 9.43 -6.06 -5.13
CA TYR A 248 8.89 -4.78 -5.58
C TYR A 248 8.51 -4.85 -7.06
N TRP A 249 7.31 -4.40 -7.39
CA TRP A 249 6.72 -4.54 -8.71
C TRP A 249 6.38 -3.20 -9.36
N SER A 250 6.61 -3.12 -10.65
CA SER A 250 6.19 -1.99 -11.47
C SER A 250 5.74 -2.50 -12.85
N ASN A 251 4.61 -2.01 -13.35
CA ASN A 251 4.15 -2.39 -14.69
C ASN A 251 3.96 -3.91 -14.89
N CYS A 252 3.41 -4.61 -13.90
CA CYS A 252 3.25 -6.06 -13.88
C CYS A 252 4.56 -6.86 -13.96
N GLN A 253 5.71 -6.25 -13.73
CA GLN A 253 7.02 -6.88 -13.73
C GLN A 253 7.74 -6.62 -12.40
N MET A 254 8.57 -7.58 -11.97
CA MET A 254 9.50 -7.33 -10.86
C MET A 254 10.48 -6.23 -11.25
N SER A 255 10.66 -5.26 -10.36
CA SER A 255 11.56 -4.13 -10.58
C SER A 255 12.82 -4.28 -9.73
N LEU A 256 13.95 -4.45 -10.38
CA LEU A 256 15.26 -4.57 -9.71
C LEU A 256 15.79 -3.22 -9.18
N GLY A 257 15.26 -2.11 -9.60
CA GLY A 257 15.50 -0.70 -9.23
C GLY A 257 16.59 -0.45 -8.17
N ASN A 258 16.20 0.15 -7.04
CA ASN A 258 17.12 0.51 -5.96
C ASN A 258 17.57 -0.73 -5.16
N PRO A 259 18.90 -1.03 -5.07
CA PRO A 259 19.42 -2.18 -4.32
C PRO A 259 19.02 -2.21 -2.84
N LEU A 260 18.82 -1.03 -2.23
CA LEU A 260 18.41 -0.91 -0.82
C LEU A 260 17.05 -1.55 -0.53
N ARG A 261 16.19 -1.74 -1.53
CA ARG A 261 14.89 -2.43 -1.37
C ARG A 261 15.05 -3.89 -0.95
N SER A 262 16.20 -4.50 -1.22
CA SER A 262 16.52 -5.87 -0.87
C SER A 262 17.37 -6.00 0.40
N ASP A 263 17.74 -4.89 1.05
CA ASP A 263 18.54 -4.89 2.27
C ASP A 263 17.71 -5.35 3.46
N ILE A 264 18.05 -6.54 3.96
CA ILE A 264 17.35 -7.18 5.09
C ILE A 264 17.68 -6.46 6.41
N GLY A 265 18.89 -5.95 6.58
CA GLY A 265 19.30 -5.22 7.77
C GLY A 265 18.50 -3.91 7.90
N LEU A 266 18.42 -3.17 6.80
CA LEU A 266 17.65 -1.94 6.71
C LEU A 266 16.15 -2.20 6.93
N ALA A 267 15.61 -3.28 6.34
CA ALA A 267 14.22 -3.67 6.52
C ALA A 267 13.87 -3.97 7.99
N LYS A 268 14.73 -4.68 8.72
CA LYS A 268 14.57 -4.92 10.16
C LYS A 268 14.63 -3.64 10.98
N ARG A 269 15.60 -2.76 10.71
CA ARG A 269 15.74 -1.47 11.41
C ARG A 269 14.49 -0.61 11.21
N LEU A 270 13.96 -0.54 9.98
CA LEU A 270 12.73 0.18 9.69
C LEU A 270 11.54 -0.41 10.45
N TRP A 271 11.40 -1.74 10.45
CA TRP A 271 10.35 -2.43 11.19
C TRP A 271 10.36 -2.09 12.68
N GLU A 272 11.54 -2.18 13.32
CA GLU A 272 11.70 -1.89 14.75
C GLU A 272 11.38 -0.44 15.08
N ALA A 273 11.81 0.50 14.22
CA ALA A 273 11.48 1.90 14.36
C ALA A 273 9.96 2.12 14.21
N SER A 274 9.35 1.57 13.17
CA SER A 274 7.90 1.68 12.92
C SER A 274 7.09 1.07 14.05
N ALA A 275 7.48 -0.07 14.59
CA ALA A 275 6.81 -0.72 15.72
C ALA A 275 6.86 0.12 17.00
N ARG A 276 8.00 0.78 17.28
CA ARG A 276 8.12 1.71 18.40
C ARG A 276 7.20 2.91 18.25
N PHE A 277 7.19 3.54 17.07
CA PHE A 277 6.29 4.66 16.80
C PHE A 277 4.81 4.24 16.85
N ALA A 278 4.47 3.09 16.29
CA ALA A 278 3.12 2.56 16.35
C ALA A 278 2.67 2.30 17.81
N ALA A 279 3.53 1.77 18.67
CA ALA A 279 3.23 1.56 20.09
C ALA A 279 2.95 2.88 20.82
N ILE A 280 3.68 3.94 20.52
CA ILE A 280 3.46 5.28 21.09
C ILE A 280 2.15 5.87 20.54
N ALA A 281 1.97 5.89 19.22
CA ALA A 281 0.83 6.53 18.56
C ALA A 281 -0.50 5.79 18.83
N PHE A 282 -0.46 4.45 18.91
CA PHE A 282 -1.65 3.61 19.10
C PHE A 282 -1.75 2.99 20.49
N GLY A 283 -0.74 3.20 21.36
CA GLY A 283 -0.70 2.73 22.75
C GLY A 283 -1.33 3.65 23.78
N GLY A 284 -1.83 4.85 23.39
CA GLY A 284 -2.48 5.82 24.27
C GLY A 284 -2.04 7.28 24.10
N GLY A 285 -1.05 7.56 23.24
CA GLY A 285 -0.65 8.91 22.83
C GLY A 285 -1.17 9.27 21.42
N THR A 286 -1.28 10.55 21.12
CA THR A 286 -1.61 11.03 19.77
C THR A 286 -0.37 10.92 18.86
N MET A 287 -0.58 10.84 17.53
CA MET A 287 0.52 10.86 16.56
C MET A 287 1.39 12.14 16.67
N SER A 288 0.82 13.25 17.14
CA SER A 288 1.52 14.50 17.41
C SER A 288 2.46 14.39 18.63
N GLU A 289 2.09 13.62 19.66
CA GLU A 289 2.93 13.38 20.83
C GLU A 289 4.11 12.44 20.51
N ALA A 290 3.93 11.49 19.61
CA ALA A 290 5.03 10.65 19.11
C ALA A 290 6.10 11.47 18.37
N ALA A 291 5.70 12.55 17.72
CA ALA A 291 6.60 13.50 17.07
C ALA A 291 7.35 14.39 18.09
N SER A 292 6.68 14.84 19.15
CA SER A 292 7.29 15.70 20.19
C SER A 292 8.30 14.97 21.09
N PHE A 293 8.13 13.67 21.33
CA PHE A 293 9.00 12.88 22.21
C PHE A 293 10.46 12.78 21.70
N ARG A 294 10.71 12.98 20.40
CA ARG A 294 12.07 13.01 19.85
C ARG A 294 12.82 14.32 20.13
N HIS A 295 12.11 15.41 20.30
CA HIS A 295 12.77 16.69 20.57
C HIS A 295 13.47 16.69 21.95
N ASP A 296 12.89 16.00 22.93
CA ASP A 296 13.44 15.93 24.29
C ASP A 296 14.55 14.89 24.44
N SER A 297 14.49 13.76 23.70
CA SER A 297 15.51 12.73 23.78
C SER A 297 16.84 13.09 23.09
N LEU A 298 16.82 14.05 22.16
CA LEU A 298 18.02 14.58 21.51
C LEU A 298 18.68 15.71 22.32
N ARG A 299 17.91 16.43 23.14
CA ARG A 299 18.48 17.45 24.06
C ARG A 299 19.22 16.83 25.25
N SER A 300 18.85 15.65 25.70
CA SER A 300 19.50 14.94 26.82
C SER A 300 20.79 14.19 26.45
N ARG A 301 21.24 14.25 25.20
CA ARG A 301 22.52 13.63 24.74
C ARG A 301 23.60 14.65 24.38
N THR A 302 23.34 15.93 24.61
CA THR A 302 24.30 17.02 24.36
C THR A 302 24.71 17.77 25.63
N ASP A 303 24.38 17.26 26.83
CA ASP A 303 24.91 17.69 28.12
C ASP A 303 25.92 16.68 28.69
#